data_8b40f465cea0ac4065e77c6ee9f8632b
#
_entry.id   8b40f465cea0ac4065e77c6ee9f8632b
#
_cell.length_a   1.000
_cell.length_b   1.000
_cell.length_c   1.000
_cell.angle_alpha   90.00
_cell.angle_beta   90.00
_cell.angle_gamma   90.00
#
_symmetry.space_group_name_H-M   'P 1'
#
loop_
_entity.id
_entity.type
_entity.pdbx_description
1 polymer ?
#
loop_
_entity_poly.entity_id
_entity_poly.type
_entity_poly.pdbx_seq_one_letter_code
_entity_poly.pdbx_strand_id
1 'polypeptide(L)'
;RAVLASLLLIVMAGAAWADAPKSWRITKDHWSADDEKRFGAFVAGFGEHDCKDPGACFKSTANPYRDTDPPNMRMDGDCADFIYQLRAYYAWKNGLPFSYPLYVAARSGPVEDFRFSDAGNMIVARLQLQWQPEADPAKLLLDLRGTVSTAMFRVEHTYDTGFNASDFYSPKISREAIRAGTIIYDPWGHVVYVYKVDGDGTIHYVDSNPDREVTRGTFGAQFPRTAPALGAGFWNWRPIKLVEYQTLSDGALVNGRFVLATNAELADYSPEQYFGTEANEARDWQKAKFSLAGKSLGYYDYVKAKLEK
;
A
#
# COMPACT_ATOMS: atom_id res chain seq x y z
N ARG A 1 70.85 -8.35 11.01
CA ARG A 1 69.44 -8.23 11.45
C ARG A 1 68.64 -7.75 10.25
N ALA A 2 67.93 -8.68 9.61
CA ALA A 2 67.05 -8.43 8.47
C ALA A 2 65.63 -8.16 9.04
N VAL A 3 64.99 -7.06 8.66
CA VAL A 3 63.61 -6.72 8.96
C VAL A 3 62.78 -7.18 7.73
N LEU A 4 61.96 -8.21 7.93
CA LEU A 4 60.92 -8.58 6.96
C LEU A 4 59.74 -7.61 7.11
N ALA A 5 59.46 -6.86 6.05
CA ALA A 5 58.26 -6.08 5.91
C ALA A 5 57.17 -6.95 5.27
N SER A 6 56.17 -7.32 6.06
CA SER A 6 54.98 -8.05 5.57
C SER A 6 54.05 -7.04 4.89
N LEU A 7 53.90 -7.14 3.56
CA LEU A 7 52.88 -6.40 2.79
C LEU A 7 51.52 -7.10 3.01
N LEU A 8 50.62 -6.42 3.70
CA LEU A 8 49.20 -6.84 3.83
C LEU A 8 48.46 -6.42 2.55
N LEU A 9 48.17 -7.36 1.66
CA LEU A 9 47.29 -7.12 0.51
C LEU A 9 45.84 -7.06 1.05
N ILE A 10 45.28 -5.87 1.15
CA ILE A 10 43.84 -5.68 1.36
C ILE A 10 43.16 -5.92 0.02
N VAL A 11 42.59 -7.10 -0.16
CA VAL A 11 41.67 -7.39 -1.27
C VAL A 11 40.35 -6.67 -0.94
N MET A 12 40.15 -5.52 -1.50
CA MET A 12 38.84 -4.85 -1.54
C MET A 12 37.94 -5.70 -2.45
N ALA A 13 37.14 -6.57 -1.86
CA ALA A 13 36.03 -7.19 -2.57
C ALA A 13 35.06 -6.10 -3.00
N GLY A 14 35.21 -5.63 -4.24
CA GLY A 14 34.22 -4.77 -4.86
C GLY A 14 32.90 -5.52 -4.88
N ALA A 15 31.91 -5.05 -4.15
CA ALA A 15 30.53 -5.51 -4.32
C ALA A 15 30.19 -5.25 -5.80
N ALA A 16 30.09 -6.31 -6.59
CA ALA A 16 29.53 -6.23 -7.93
C ALA A 16 28.10 -5.75 -7.76
N TRP A 17 27.85 -4.52 -8.19
CA TRP A 17 26.51 -3.98 -8.31
C TRP A 17 25.82 -4.84 -9.36
N ALA A 18 24.92 -5.71 -8.89
CA ALA A 18 24.10 -6.47 -9.82
C ALA A 18 23.28 -5.47 -10.63
N ASP A 19 23.36 -5.57 -11.96
CA ASP A 19 22.51 -4.79 -12.85
C ASP A 19 21.05 -4.92 -12.39
N ALA A 20 20.30 -3.82 -12.41
CA ALA A 20 18.89 -3.85 -12.06
C ALA A 20 18.16 -4.88 -12.93
N PRO A 21 17.27 -5.69 -12.36
CA PRO A 21 16.52 -6.66 -13.13
C PRO A 21 15.74 -5.94 -14.24
N LYS A 22 16.00 -6.34 -15.50
CA LYS A 22 15.38 -5.75 -16.69
C LYS A 22 13.92 -6.19 -16.88
N SER A 23 13.48 -7.18 -16.11
CA SER A 23 12.14 -7.73 -16.16
C SER A 23 11.56 -7.89 -14.76
N TRP A 24 10.24 -7.94 -14.66
CA TRP A 24 9.56 -8.18 -13.40
C TRP A 24 9.69 -9.66 -13.02
N ARG A 25 10.47 -9.94 -11.98
CA ARG A 25 10.73 -11.30 -11.51
C ARG A 25 10.09 -11.50 -10.14
N ILE A 26 9.15 -12.42 -10.05
CA ILE A 26 8.61 -12.90 -8.77
C ILE A 26 9.52 -14.03 -8.31
N THR A 27 10.15 -13.91 -7.16
CA THR A 27 11.05 -14.92 -6.57
C THR A 27 10.61 -15.38 -5.18
N LYS A 28 9.60 -14.72 -4.63
CA LYS A 28 8.92 -15.08 -3.39
C LYS A 28 7.44 -15.30 -3.69
N ASP A 29 6.84 -16.29 -3.07
CA ASP A 29 5.42 -16.61 -3.31
C ASP A 29 4.45 -15.76 -2.47
N HIS A 30 4.93 -15.04 -1.46
CA HIS A 30 4.12 -14.17 -0.59
C HIS A 30 4.94 -13.04 0.03
N TRP A 31 4.24 -12.08 0.62
CA TRP A 31 4.82 -11.06 1.49
C TRP A 31 4.91 -11.59 2.92
N SER A 32 6.11 -11.65 3.48
CA SER A 32 6.30 -11.94 4.89
C SER A 32 6.00 -10.72 5.76
N ALA A 33 5.81 -10.93 7.07
CA ALA A 33 5.66 -9.83 8.02
C ALA A 33 6.86 -8.86 8.01
N ASP A 34 8.05 -9.39 7.72
CA ASP A 34 9.26 -8.60 7.60
C ASP A 34 9.31 -7.79 6.28
N ASP A 35 8.80 -8.34 5.17
CA ASP A 35 8.62 -7.58 3.93
C ASP A 35 7.63 -6.41 4.12
N GLU A 36 6.52 -6.62 4.82
CA GLU A 36 5.56 -5.56 5.16
C GLU A 36 6.18 -4.49 6.07
N LYS A 37 6.95 -4.88 7.07
CA LYS A 37 7.66 -3.95 7.96
C LYS A 37 8.68 -3.11 7.18
N ARG A 38 9.45 -3.72 6.28
CA ARG A 38 10.42 -3.01 5.43
C ARG A 38 9.72 -2.11 4.41
N PHE A 39 8.57 -2.53 3.88
CA PHE A 39 7.75 -1.66 3.04
C PHE A 39 7.27 -0.43 3.82
N GLY A 40 6.81 -0.61 5.05
CA GLY A 40 6.47 0.52 5.93
C GLY A 40 7.65 1.49 6.13
N ALA A 41 8.85 0.97 6.38
CA ALA A 41 10.07 1.80 6.48
C ALA A 41 10.39 2.52 5.16
N PHE A 42 10.16 1.89 4.01
CA PHE A 42 10.30 2.51 2.70
C PHE A 42 9.33 3.68 2.52
N VAL A 43 8.06 3.51 2.86
CA VAL A 43 7.05 4.60 2.85
C VAL A 43 7.44 5.72 3.83
N ALA A 44 7.92 5.37 5.03
CA ALA A 44 8.37 6.35 6.02
C ALA A 44 9.50 7.23 5.47
N GLY A 45 10.44 6.66 4.71
CA GLY A 45 11.51 7.41 4.05
C GLY A 45 10.99 8.50 3.12
N PHE A 46 9.91 8.25 2.38
CA PHE A 46 9.25 9.27 1.54
C PHE A 46 8.53 10.33 2.38
N GLY A 47 7.90 9.94 3.47
CA GLY A 47 7.19 10.85 4.37
C GLY A 47 8.13 11.80 5.12
N GLU A 48 9.29 11.31 5.54
CA GLU A 48 10.28 12.07 6.33
C GLU A 48 11.20 12.94 5.45
N HIS A 49 11.29 12.67 4.15
CA HIS A 49 12.10 13.45 3.22
C HIS A 49 11.35 14.71 2.77
N ASP A 50 12.07 15.80 2.47
CA ASP A 50 11.51 17.09 2.08
C ASP A 50 11.26 17.26 0.57
N CYS A 51 11.38 16.20 -0.22
CA CYS A 51 11.11 16.21 -1.66
C CYS A 51 9.68 16.66 -1.99
N LYS A 52 9.49 17.35 -3.13
CA LYS A 52 8.26 18.05 -3.48
C LYS A 52 7.46 17.41 -4.61
N ASP A 53 8.03 16.48 -5.34
CA ASP A 53 7.35 15.73 -6.38
C ASP A 53 7.77 14.24 -6.36
N PRO A 54 6.92 13.31 -6.86
CA PRO A 54 7.22 11.88 -6.80
C PRO A 54 8.54 11.51 -7.50
N GLY A 55 8.84 12.13 -8.65
CA GLY A 55 10.07 11.85 -9.41
C GLY A 55 11.31 12.28 -8.66
N ALA A 56 11.30 13.47 -8.01
CA ALA A 56 12.39 13.93 -7.17
C ALA A 56 12.55 13.05 -5.93
N CYS A 57 11.45 12.64 -5.30
CA CYS A 57 11.47 11.72 -4.17
C CYS A 57 12.13 10.38 -4.55
N PHE A 58 11.77 9.83 -5.71
CA PHE A 58 12.35 8.58 -6.21
C PHE A 58 13.84 8.64 -6.49
N LYS A 59 14.36 9.79 -6.92
CA LYS A 59 15.76 10.01 -7.18
C LYS A 59 16.57 10.42 -5.94
N SER A 60 15.88 10.73 -4.85
CA SER A 60 16.49 11.15 -3.59
C SER A 60 16.90 9.98 -2.70
N THR A 61 17.52 10.29 -1.56
CA THR A 61 17.83 9.30 -0.52
C THR A 61 16.60 8.68 0.16
N ALA A 62 15.40 9.22 -0.08
CA ALA A 62 14.15 8.57 0.31
C ALA A 62 13.98 7.18 -0.32
N ASN A 63 14.53 7.00 -1.53
CA ASN A 63 14.55 5.72 -2.21
C ASN A 63 15.91 5.00 -2.06
N PRO A 64 16.03 3.98 -1.22
CA PRO A 64 17.28 3.24 -1.05
C PRO A 64 17.66 2.39 -2.27
N TYR A 65 16.75 2.17 -3.21
CA TYR A 65 16.98 1.35 -4.42
C TYR A 65 17.37 2.17 -5.66
N ARG A 66 17.36 3.51 -5.60
CA ARG A 66 17.51 4.43 -6.74
C ARG A 66 18.73 4.16 -7.64
N ASP A 67 19.85 3.76 -7.02
CA ASP A 67 21.12 3.55 -7.72
C ASP A 67 21.10 2.30 -8.62
N THR A 68 20.08 1.46 -8.49
CA THR A 68 19.86 0.25 -9.31
C THR A 68 18.66 0.40 -10.25
N ASP A 69 18.12 1.59 -10.41
CA ASP A 69 16.99 1.84 -11.32
C ASP A 69 17.48 1.94 -12.78
N PRO A 70 16.72 1.40 -13.74
CA PRO A 70 16.99 1.63 -15.13
C PRO A 70 16.80 3.14 -15.47
N PRO A 71 17.56 3.67 -16.44
CA PRO A 71 17.53 5.12 -16.77
C PRO A 71 16.16 5.66 -17.18
N ASN A 72 15.27 4.81 -17.69
CA ASN A 72 13.91 5.15 -18.11
C ASN A 72 12.88 5.04 -16.97
N MET A 73 13.30 4.68 -15.75
CA MET A 73 12.40 4.60 -14.60
C MET A 73 11.81 5.97 -14.28
N ARG A 74 10.50 6.04 -14.19
CA ARG A 74 9.76 7.26 -13.83
C ARG A 74 8.71 6.95 -12.78
N MET A 75 8.54 7.90 -11.88
CA MET A 75 7.50 7.90 -10.86
C MET A 75 6.92 9.31 -10.86
N ASP A 76 5.71 9.46 -11.36
CA ASP A 76 5.08 10.77 -11.55
C ASP A 76 3.54 10.70 -11.40
N GLY A 77 3.05 9.73 -10.62
CA GLY A 77 1.63 9.54 -10.36
C GLY A 77 1.04 10.57 -9.39
N ASP A 78 -0.28 10.73 -9.45
CA ASP A 78 -1.07 11.45 -8.45
C ASP A 78 -1.38 10.57 -7.22
N CYS A 79 -2.35 10.94 -6.39
CA CYS A 79 -2.61 10.27 -5.11
C CYS A 79 -2.84 8.76 -5.23
N ALA A 80 -3.71 8.30 -6.13
CA ALA A 80 -4.03 6.88 -6.31
C ALA A 80 -2.85 6.11 -6.92
N ASP A 81 -2.23 6.71 -7.92
CA ASP A 81 -1.06 6.14 -8.58
C ASP A 81 0.11 5.97 -7.61
N PHE A 82 0.39 6.99 -6.80
CA PHE A 82 1.49 7.00 -5.84
C PHE A 82 1.40 5.83 -4.86
N ILE A 83 0.18 5.51 -4.39
CA ILE A 83 -0.06 4.36 -3.52
C ILE A 83 0.36 3.05 -4.20
N TYR A 84 -0.13 2.80 -5.41
CA TYR A 84 0.15 1.56 -6.13
C TYR A 84 1.57 1.53 -6.70
N GLN A 85 2.10 2.67 -7.15
CA GLN A 85 3.46 2.74 -7.67
C GLN A 85 4.51 2.44 -6.60
N LEU A 86 4.37 2.96 -5.38
CA LEU A 86 5.28 2.63 -4.27
C LEU A 86 5.24 1.14 -3.93
N ARG A 87 4.03 0.56 -3.86
CA ARG A 87 3.85 -0.88 -3.59
C ARG A 87 4.44 -1.75 -4.69
N ALA A 88 4.14 -1.43 -5.95
CA ALA A 88 4.62 -2.11 -7.14
C ALA A 88 6.15 -2.06 -7.24
N TYR A 89 6.72 -0.87 -7.10
CA TYR A 89 8.17 -0.68 -7.15
C TYR A 89 8.89 -1.49 -6.06
N TYR A 90 8.39 -1.42 -4.83
CA TYR A 90 8.95 -2.21 -3.74
C TYR A 90 8.83 -3.71 -4.01
N ALA A 91 7.68 -4.18 -4.51
CA ALA A 91 7.47 -5.57 -4.88
C ALA A 91 8.47 -6.04 -5.94
N TRP A 92 8.66 -5.24 -7.00
CA TRP A 92 9.63 -5.52 -8.05
C TRP A 92 11.06 -5.63 -7.49
N LYS A 93 11.50 -4.65 -6.71
CA LYS A 93 12.86 -4.64 -6.13
C LYS A 93 13.13 -5.83 -5.20
N ASN A 94 12.10 -6.41 -4.62
CA ASN A 94 12.23 -7.49 -3.63
C ASN A 94 11.71 -8.86 -4.12
N GLY A 95 11.33 -8.97 -5.42
CA GLY A 95 10.84 -10.21 -6.02
C GLY A 95 9.53 -10.72 -5.44
N LEU A 96 8.66 -9.79 -4.99
CA LEU A 96 7.42 -10.11 -4.30
C LEU A 96 6.22 -10.18 -5.26
N PRO A 97 5.17 -10.95 -4.93
CA PRO A 97 3.92 -10.96 -5.67
C PRO A 97 3.29 -9.59 -5.69
N PHE A 98 2.73 -9.22 -6.83
CA PHE A 98 1.99 -7.96 -6.99
C PHE A 98 0.86 -8.12 -8.01
N SER A 99 -0.27 -7.53 -7.69
CA SER A 99 -1.45 -7.43 -8.55
C SER A 99 -2.13 -6.10 -8.30
N TYR A 100 -2.84 -5.60 -9.29
CA TYR A 100 -3.66 -4.41 -9.15
C TYR A 100 -4.91 -4.49 -10.02
N PRO A 101 -5.99 -3.76 -9.66
CA PRO A 101 -7.21 -3.71 -10.46
C PRO A 101 -6.96 -3.01 -11.79
N LEU A 102 -7.47 -3.58 -12.88
CA LEU A 102 -7.50 -2.95 -14.20
C LEU A 102 -8.79 -2.17 -14.41
N TYR A 103 -9.91 -2.68 -13.89
CA TYR A 103 -11.22 -2.07 -14.04
C TYR A 103 -12.08 -2.27 -12.80
N VAL A 104 -12.95 -1.30 -12.56
CA VAL A 104 -14.03 -1.38 -11.59
C VAL A 104 -15.38 -1.15 -12.30
N ALA A 105 -16.45 -1.66 -11.69
CA ALA A 105 -17.82 -1.36 -12.09
C ALA A 105 -18.56 -0.79 -10.87
N ALA A 106 -19.51 0.10 -11.09
CA ALA A 106 -20.37 0.58 -10.01
C ALA A 106 -21.26 -0.57 -9.49
N ARG A 107 -21.50 -0.60 -8.19
CA ARG A 107 -22.37 -1.62 -7.55
C ARG A 107 -23.85 -1.42 -7.86
N SER A 108 -24.24 -0.23 -8.23
CA SER A 108 -25.64 0.07 -8.59
C SER A 108 -25.70 1.14 -9.68
N GLY A 109 -26.44 0.82 -10.75
CA GLY A 109 -26.75 1.75 -11.82
C GLY A 109 -25.57 2.23 -12.66
N PRO A 110 -25.84 2.95 -13.74
CA PRO A 110 -24.81 3.64 -14.52
C PRO A 110 -24.29 4.85 -13.74
N VAL A 111 -22.99 5.12 -13.82
CA VAL A 111 -22.33 6.28 -13.22
C VAL A 111 -21.48 6.99 -14.28
N GLU A 112 -21.43 8.31 -14.22
CA GLU A 112 -20.56 9.10 -15.09
C GLU A 112 -19.08 8.98 -14.69
N ASP A 113 -18.85 8.92 -13.38
CA ASP A 113 -17.50 8.83 -12.81
C ASP A 113 -17.47 7.84 -11.64
N PHE A 114 -16.75 6.74 -11.81
CA PHE A 114 -16.60 5.71 -10.78
C PHE A 114 -15.94 6.20 -9.50
N ARG A 115 -15.21 7.32 -9.52
CA ARG A 115 -14.63 7.92 -8.33
C ARG A 115 -15.69 8.45 -7.36
N PHE A 116 -16.91 8.70 -7.86
CA PHE A 116 -18.02 9.30 -7.11
C PHE A 116 -19.29 8.43 -7.13
N SER A 117 -19.18 7.13 -7.45
CA SER A 117 -20.33 6.22 -7.44
C SER A 117 -21.01 6.18 -6.06
N ASP A 118 -22.34 6.34 -6.00
CA ASP A 118 -23.10 6.46 -4.75
C ASP A 118 -23.10 5.18 -3.90
N ALA A 119 -23.05 4.01 -4.54
CA ALA A 119 -23.04 2.70 -3.87
C ALA A 119 -21.64 2.06 -3.78
N GLY A 120 -20.59 2.81 -4.16
CA GLY A 120 -19.25 2.25 -4.30
C GLY A 120 -19.10 1.37 -5.53
N ASN A 121 -17.94 0.78 -5.67
CA ASN A 121 -17.54 -0.03 -6.82
C ASN A 121 -17.23 -1.47 -6.44
N MET A 122 -17.07 -2.32 -7.44
CA MET A 122 -16.50 -3.66 -7.35
C MET A 122 -15.39 -3.81 -8.38
N ILE A 123 -14.34 -4.56 -8.03
CA ILE A 123 -13.25 -4.89 -8.95
C ILE A 123 -13.75 -5.95 -9.94
N VAL A 124 -13.57 -5.72 -11.25
CA VAL A 124 -14.03 -6.63 -12.30
C VAL A 124 -12.90 -7.17 -13.18
N ALA A 125 -11.72 -6.58 -13.11
CA ALA A 125 -10.53 -7.10 -13.79
C ALA A 125 -9.25 -6.78 -13.01
N ARG A 126 -8.25 -7.69 -13.10
CA ARG A 126 -6.94 -7.55 -12.44
C ARG A 126 -5.81 -7.89 -13.38
N LEU A 127 -4.66 -7.27 -13.17
CA LEU A 127 -3.43 -7.67 -13.82
C LEU A 127 -2.97 -9.04 -13.30
N GLN A 128 -2.58 -9.91 -14.26
CA GLN A 128 -2.05 -11.25 -13.98
C GLN A 128 -0.53 -11.26 -14.26
N LEU A 129 0.23 -10.61 -13.39
CA LEU A 129 1.66 -10.36 -13.62
C LEU A 129 2.51 -11.66 -13.64
N GLN A 130 2.10 -12.69 -12.90
CA GLN A 130 2.77 -13.99 -12.90
C GLN A 130 2.75 -14.71 -14.27
N TRP A 131 1.91 -14.26 -15.21
CA TRP A 131 1.86 -14.73 -16.59
C TRP A 131 2.75 -13.89 -17.54
N GLN A 132 3.44 -12.89 -17.00
CA GLN A 132 4.23 -11.92 -17.77
C GLN A 132 5.66 -11.82 -17.21
N PRO A 133 6.45 -12.93 -17.20
CA PRO A 133 7.77 -12.96 -16.55
C PRO A 133 8.79 -12.00 -17.18
N GLU A 134 8.51 -11.51 -18.41
CA GLU A 134 9.36 -10.55 -19.12
C GLU A 134 8.79 -9.12 -19.07
N ALA A 135 7.80 -8.84 -18.20
CA ALA A 135 7.24 -7.50 -18.08
C ALA A 135 8.33 -6.48 -17.71
N ASP A 136 8.40 -5.39 -18.49
CA ASP A 136 9.28 -4.25 -18.19
C ASP A 136 8.72 -3.47 -16.98
N PRO A 137 9.45 -3.41 -15.86
CA PRO A 137 8.98 -2.73 -14.66
C PRO A 137 8.80 -1.22 -14.86
N ALA A 138 9.61 -0.57 -15.67
CA ALA A 138 9.45 0.86 -15.94
C ALA A 138 8.17 1.14 -16.72
N LYS A 139 7.88 0.28 -17.72
CA LYS A 139 6.60 0.36 -18.47
C LYS A 139 5.42 0.06 -17.55
N LEU A 140 5.49 -0.96 -16.70
CA LEU A 140 4.41 -1.33 -15.80
C LEU A 140 4.06 -0.21 -14.81
N LEU A 141 5.07 0.45 -14.24
CA LEU A 141 4.85 1.60 -13.35
C LEU A 141 4.24 2.80 -14.08
N LEU A 142 4.56 2.97 -15.36
CA LEU A 142 3.94 3.99 -16.20
C LEU A 142 2.49 3.62 -16.57
N ASP A 143 2.23 2.36 -16.88
CA ASP A 143 0.88 1.85 -17.19
C ASP A 143 -0.05 1.96 -15.96
N LEU A 144 0.47 1.76 -14.75
CA LEU A 144 -0.27 1.99 -13.48
C LEU A 144 -0.88 3.39 -13.43
N ARG A 145 -0.10 4.42 -13.78
CA ARG A 145 -0.56 5.82 -13.82
C ARG A 145 -1.76 6.05 -14.75
N GLY A 146 -1.86 5.29 -15.84
CA GLY A 146 -2.98 5.40 -16.78
C GLY A 146 -4.17 4.50 -16.43
N THR A 147 -4.02 3.63 -15.45
CA THR A 147 -5.01 2.58 -15.12
C THR A 147 -5.66 2.79 -13.76
N VAL A 148 -4.85 3.08 -12.73
CA VAL A 148 -5.33 3.24 -11.37
C VAL A 148 -5.94 4.62 -11.18
N SER A 149 -7.00 4.68 -10.42
CA SER A 149 -7.61 5.93 -9.95
C SER A 149 -8.25 5.71 -8.58
N THR A 150 -8.73 6.76 -7.95
CA THR A 150 -9.42 6.65 -6.66
C THR A 150 -10.72 5.83 -6.73
N ALA A 151 -11.23 5.54 -7.92
CA ALA A 151 -12.31 4.57 -8.11
C ALA A 151 -11.98 3.15 -7.61
N MET A 152 -10.68 2.75 -7.65
CA MET A 152 -10.19 1.46 -7.15
C MET A 152 -10.18 1.41 -5.60
N PHE A 153 -10.24 2.57 -4.95
CA PHE A 153 -10.32 2.70 -3.50
C PHE A 153 -11.77 2.82 -3.02
N ARG A 154 -12.71 3.23 -3.87
CA ARG A 154 -14.14 3.30 -3.57
C ARG A 154 -14.79 1.93 -3.64
N VAL A 155 -14.22 0.96 -2.89
CA VAL A 155 -14.60 -0.44 -2.87
C VAL A 155 -14.82 -0.87 -1.42
N GLU A 156 -15.85 -1.66 -1.18
CA GLU A 156 -16.11 -2.18 0.16
C GLU A 156 -15.11 -3.29 0.52
N HIS A 157 -14.35 -3.10 1.60
CA HIS A 157 -13.35 -4.07 2.06
C HIS A 157 -13.90 -5.17 2.96
N THR A 158 -15.17 -5.15 3.27
CA THR A 158 -15.82 -6.27 3.95
C THR A 158 -16.02 -7.47 3.02
N TYR A 159 -15.92 -7.27 1.70
CA TYR A 159 -15.83 -8.35 0.71
C TYR A 159 -14.39 -8.84 0.61
N ASP A 160 -14.20 -10.11 0.92
CA ASP A 160 -12.89 -10.74 1.05
C ASP A 160 -12.73 -12.01 0.23
N THR A 161 -13.73 -12.38 -0.55
CA THR A 161 -13.74 -13.64 -1.29
C THR A 161 -13.81 -13.42 -2.79
N GLY A 162 -13.13 -14.31 -3.52
CA GLY A 162 -13.17 -14.38 -4.97
C GLY A 162 -12.37 -13.28 -5.67
N PHE A 163 -12.59 -13.19 -6.97
CA PHE A 163 -11.89 -12.28 -7.87
C PHE A 163 -12.13 -10.79 -7.56
N ASN A 164 -13.28 -10.48 -6.96
CA ASN A 164 -13.70 -9.11 -6.66
C ASN A 164 -13.23 -8.62 -5.28
N ALA A 165 -12.45 -9.40 -4.56
CA ALA A 165 -11.90 -8.97 -3.27
C ALA A 165 -11.04 -7.71 -3.45
N SER A 166 -11.17 -6.78 -2.49
CA SER A 166 -10.34 -5.58 -2.44
C SER A 166 -8.86 -5.94 -2.20
N ASP A 167 -7.94 -5.15 -2.76
CA ASP A 167 -6.51 -5.24 -2.42
C ASP A 167 -6.21 -4.83 -0.98
N PHE A 168 -7.21 -4.32 -0.30
CA PHE A 168 -7.10 -3.76 1.02
C PHE A 168 -8.09 -4.40 2.00
N TYR A 169 -7.85 -4.21 3.28
CA TYR A 169 -8.76 -4.54 4.35
C TYR A 169 -8.79 -3.46 5.42
N SER A 170 -9.90 -3.38 6.15
CA SER A 170 -10.07 -2.49 7.30
C SER A 170 -9.29 -3.03 8.50
N PRO A 171 -8.22 -2.37 8.95
CA PRO A 171 -7.48 -2.81 10.13
C PRO A 171 -8.20 -2.39 11.41
N LYS A 172 -7.89 -3.09 12.49
CA LYS A 172 -8.21 -2.67 13.86
C LYS A 172 -7.55 -1.30 14.15
N ILE A 173 -8.26 -0.45 14.86
CA ILE A 173 -7.69 0.81 15.33
C ILE A 173 -6.78 0.49 16.52
N SER A 174 -5.52 0.27 16.22
CA SER A 174 -4.46 0.02 17.21
C SER A 174 -3.11 0.47 16.65
N ARG A 175 -2.15 0.70 17.52
CA ARG A 175 -0.82 1.15 17.16
C ARG A 175 -0.03 0.13 16.32
N GLU A 176 -0.34 -1.14 16.49
CA GLU A 176 0.28 -2.24 15.74
C GLU A 176 -0.27 -2.31 14.31
N ALA A 177 -1.56 -2.00 14.13
CA ALA A 177 -2.24 -2.11 12.85
C ALA A 177 -2.17 -0.81 12.03
N ILE A 178 -2.28 0.38 12.67
CA ILE A 178 -2.12 1.68 12.00
C ILE A 178 -0.64 2.10 12.10
N ARG A 179 0.08 1.95 11.01
CA ARG A 179 1.55 2.12 10.95
C ARG A 179 1.99 2.68 9.61
N ALA A 180 3.26 2.96 9.45
CA ALA A 180 3.81 3.33 8.15
C ALA A 180 3.47 2.27 7.09
N GLY A 181 2.93 2.71 5.95
CA GLY A 181 2.37 1.86 4.90
C GLY A 181 0.86 1.61 5.01
N THR A 182 0.20 2.02 6.10
CA THR A 182 -1.26 2.11 6.18
C THR A 182 -1.74 3.23 5.27
N ILE A 183 -2.87 3.03 4.62
CA ILE A 183 -3.51 3.95 3.69
C ILE A 183 -4.68 4.62 4.40
N ILE A 184 -4.92 5.89 4.10
CA ILE A 184 -6.16 6.59 4.46
C ILE A 184 -6.83 7.03 3.16
N TYR A 185 -8.07 6.59 2.96
CA TYR A 185 -8.88 7.00 1.82
C TYR A 185 -9.96 8.00 2.23
N ASP A 186 -9.98 9.11 1.52
CA ASP A 186 -11.03 10.12 1.57
C ASP A 186 -12.03 9.87 0.43
N PRO A 187 -13.33 9.70 0.73
CA PRO A 187 -14.36 9.40 -0.27
C PRO A 187 -14.59 10.54 -1.27
N TRP A 188 -14.03 11.72 -1.04
CA TRP A 188 -14.00 12.81 -2.00
C TRP A 188 -12.94 12.64 -3.10
N GLY A 189 -12.33 11.47 -3.16
CA GLY A 189 -11.45 11.09 -4.24
C GLY A 189 -9.98 11.33 -3.95
N HIS A 190 -9.56 11.29 -2.68
CA HIS A 190 -8.17 11.42 -2.30
C HIS A 190 -7.68 10.24 -1.46
N VAL A 191 -6.39 9.91 -1.57
CA VAL A 191 -5.79 8.80 -0.84
C VAL A 191 -4.35 9.11 -0.47
N VAL A 192 -3.95 8.72 0.75
CA VAL A 192 -2.65 9.06 1.33
C VAL A 192 -2.02 7.85 2.04
N TYR A 193 -0.69 7.84 2.19
CA TYR A 193 0.01 6.89 3.05
C TYR A 193 0.28 7.48 4.43
N VAL A 194 -0.02 6.73 5.47
CA VAL A 194 0.56 6.96 6.80
C VAL A 194 2.05 6.66 6.72
N TYR A 195 2.89 7.60 7.18
CA TYR A 195 4.31 7.36 7.26
C TYR A 195 4.85 7.35 8.71
N LYS A 196 4.08 7.89 9.65
CA LYS A 196 4.48 7.97 11.07
C LYS A 196 3.27 8.09 11.98
N VAL A 197 3.36 7.50 13.18
CA VAL A 197 2.42 7.71 14.28
C VAL A 197 3.23 8.10 15.51
N ASP A 198 2.99 9.30 16.04
CA ASP A 198 3.69 9.83 17.22
C ASP A 198 3.24 9.16 18.54
N GLY A 199 3.95 9.43 19.62
CA GLY A 199 3.64 8.88 20.93
C GLY A 199 2.30 9.31 21.49
N ASP A 200 1.80 10.49 21.10
CA ASP A 200 0.50 11.04 21.48
C ASP A 200 -0.66 10.60 20.58
N GLY A 201 -0.42 9.63 19.69
CA GLY A 201 -1.43 9.12 18.73
C GLY A 201 -1.63 9.97 17.49
N THR A 202 -0.88 11.04 17.28
CA THR A 202 -0.94 11.83 16.05
C THR A 202 -0.45 11.02 14.86
N ILE A 203 -1.27 10.92 13.81
CA ILE A 203 -0.96 10.19 12.58
C ILE A 203 -0.49 11.19 11.53
N HIS A 204 0.69 10.97 10.97
CA HIS A 204 1.25 11.75 9.86
C HIS A 204 1.11 10.99 8.55
N TYR A 205 0.71 11.71 7.51
CA TYR A 205 0.60 11.13 6.16
C TYR A 205 1.42 11.90 5.13
N VAL A 206 1.71 11.21 4.03
CA VAL A 206 2.32 11.73 2.80
C VAL A 206 1.46 11.32 1.61
N ASP A 207 1.35 12.19 0.63
CA ASP A 207 0.59 11.98 -0.59
C ASP A 207 1.24 12.65 -1.79
N SER A 208 0.68 12.40 -2.97
CA SER A 208 0.94 13.15 -4.20
C SER A 208 -0.39 13.71 -4.70
N ASN A 209 -0.46 15.00 -4.88
CA ASN A 209 -1.66 15.69 -5.37
C ASN A 209 -1.83 15.55 -6.89
N PRO A 210 -2.99 15.94 -7.48
CA PRO A 210 -3.21 15.90 -8.92
C PRO A 210 -2.22 16.76 -9.73
N ASP A 211 -1.67 17.82 -9.14
CA ASP A 211 -0.59 18.63 -9.71
C ASP A 211 0.82 18.02 -9.50
N ARG A 212 0.87 16.84 -8.85
CA ARG A 212 2.08 16.09 -8.48
C ARG A 212 2.94 16.77 -7.41
N GLU A 213 2.37 17.65 -6.63
CA GLU A 213 3.03 18.11 -5.42
C GLU A 213 2.94 17.01 -4.35
N VAL A 214 4.10 16.62 -3.80
CA VAL A 214 4.14 15.74 -2.63
C VAL A 214 3.93 16.56 -1.38
N THR A 215 2.79 16.35 -0.73
CA THR A 215 2.42 17.04 0.51
C THR A 215 2.45 16.12 1.72
N ARG A 216 2.41 16.72 2.89
CA ARG A 216 2.43 16.05 4.18
C ARG A 216 1.45 16.72 5.11
N GLY A 217 0.75 15.92 5.89
CA GLY A 217 -0.23 16.43 6.85
C GLY A 217 -0.46 15.46 8.00
N THR A 218 -1.48 15.77 8.80
CA THR A 218 -1.92 14.94 9.92
C THR A 218 -3.37 14.54 9.74
N PHE A 219 -3.71 13.31 10.14
CA PHE A 219 -5.07 12.80 10.10
C PHE A 219 -5.98 13.59 11.06
N GLY A 220 -7.20 13.85 10.60
CA GLY A 220 -8.24 14.57 11.36
C GLY A 220 -9.57 14.61 10.62
N ALA A 221 -10.41 15.60 10.97
CA ALA A 221 -11.78 15.73 10.45
C ALA A 221 -11.89 15.95 8.92
N GLN A 222 -10.80 16.27 8.25
CA GLN A 222 -10.73 16.34 6.78
C GLN A 222 -10.88 14.97 6.11
N PHE A 223 -10.75 13.87 6.85
CA PHE A 223 -11.03 12.51 6.38
C PHE A 223 -12.36 12.04 6.95
N PRO A 224 -13.49 12.30 6.30
CA PRO A 224 -14.80 12.01 6.85
C PRO A 224 -15.06 10.50 6.88
N ARG A 225 -15.89 10.06 7.84
CA ARG A 225 -16.44 8.69 7.87
C ARG A 225 -17.58 8.58 6.85
N THR A 226 -17.74 7.41 6.28
CA THR A 226 -18.84 7.05 5.37
C THR A 226 -19.35 5.64 5.63
N ALA A 227 -20.36 5.23 4.85
CA ALA A 227 -20.73 3.83 4.74
C ALA A 227 -19.53 3.00 4.24
N PRO A 228 -19.38 1.73 4.70
CA PRO A 228 -18.29 0.85 4.26
C PRO A 228 -18.21 0.67 2.73
N ALA A 229 -19.34 0.73 2.05
CA ALA A 229 -19.43 0.61 0.59
C ALA A 229 -18.65 1.70 -0.16
N LEU A 230 -18.46 2.86 0.46
CA LEU A 230 -17.69 3.97 -0.11
C LEU A 230 -16.21 3.95 0.26
N GLY A 231 -15.82 3.06 1.16
CA GLY A 231 -14.42 2.76 1.42
C GLY A 231 -13.64 3.75 2.26
N ALA A 232 -14.25 4.83 2.81
CA ALA A 232 -13.50 5.82 3.61
C ALA A 232 -12.83 5.21 4.85
N GLY A 233 -11.64 5.71 5.20
CA GLY A 233 -10.95 5.37 6.43
C GLY A 233 -9.60 4.68 6.23
N PHE A 234 -9.17 3.94 7.24
CA PHE A 234 -7.88 3.27 7.28
C PHE A 234 -7.92 1.91 6.56
N TRP A 235 -6.84 1.64 5.81
CA TRP A 235 -6.66 0.41 5.07
C TRP A 235 -5.25 -0.11 5.16
N ASN A 236 -5.11 -1.41 5.31
CA ASN A 236 -3.84 -2.10 5.10
C ASN A 236 -3.92 -2.94 3.82
N TRP A 237 -2.77 -3.17 3.19
CA TRP A 237 -2.67 -4.06 2.06
C TRP A 237 -3.07 -5.47 2.46
N ARG A 238 -3.98 -6.07 1.70
CA ARG A 238 -4.37 -7.46 1.89
C ARG A 238 -3.21 -8.37 1.48
N PRO A 239 -2.82 -9.33 2.35
CA PRO A 239 -1.79 -10.28 1.98
C PRO A 239 -2.14 -11.02 0.70
N ILE A 240 -1.19 -11.03 -0.24
CA ILE A 240 -1.30 -11.73 -1.52
C ILE A 240 -0.30 -12.88 -1.56
N LYS A 241 -0.73 -14.03 -2.05
CA LYS A 241 0.08 -15.23 -2.22
C LYS A 241 -0.05 -15.75 -3.65
N LEU A 242 1.07 -16.15 -4.24
CA LEU A 242 1.10 -16.93 -5.48
C LEU A 242 1.05 -18.41 -5.12
N VAL A 243 0.13 -19.15 -5.70
CA VAL A 243 -0.05 -20.59 -5.50
C VAL A 243 -0.06 -21.33 -6.84
N GLU A 244 0.20 -22.65 -6.82
CA GLU A 244 0.16 -23.51 -8.02
C GLU A 244 1.12 -23.01 -9.12
N TYR A 245 2.22 -22.38 -8.74
CA TYR A 245 3.22 -21.81 -9.64
C TYR A 245 4.26 -22.85 -10.08
N GLN A 246 5.00 -22.51 -11.13
CA GLN A 246 6.20 -23.21 -11.56
C GLN A 246 7.43 -22.40 -11.20
N THR A 247 8.50 -23.08 -10.78
CA THR A 247 9.79 -22.44 -10.53
C THR A 247 10.71 -22.67 -11.73
N LEU A 248 11.20 -21.61 -12.33
CA LEU A 248 12.18 -21.66 -13.41
C LEU A 248 13.57 -21.96 -12.86
N SER A 249 14.51 -22.35 -13.74
CA SER A 249 15.89 -22.69 -13.36
C SER A 249 16.66 -21.57 -12.68
N ASP A 250 16.24 -20.31 -12.90
CA ASP A 250 16.81 -19.10 -12.30
C ASP A 250 16.06 -18.63 -11.03
N GLY A 251 15.14 -19.47 -10.53
CA GLY A 251 14.38 -19.20 -9.31
C GLY A 251 13.14 -18.32 -9.49
N ALA A 252 12.81 -17.87 -10.70
CA ALA A 252 11.59 -17.13 -10.94
C ALA A 252 10.34 -18.00 -10.83
N LEU A 253 9.29 -17.46 -10.20
CA LEU A 253 8.00 -18.08 -10.07
C LEU A 253 7.08 -17.56 -11.17
N VAL A 254 6.53 -18.48 -11.96
CA VAL A 254 5.68 -18.15 -13.11
C VAL A 254 4.41 -18.98 -13.11
N ASN A 255 3.42 -18.53 -13.86
CA ASN A 255 2.10 -19.17 -13.93
C ASN A 255 1.40 -19.17 -12.55
N GLY A 256 0.56 -20.17 -12.29
CA GLY A 256 -0.21 -20.22 -11.05
C GLY A 256 -1.30 -19.16 -10.96
N ARG A 257 -1.72 -18.86 -9.75
CA ARG A 257 -2.77 -17.87 -9.48
C ARG A 257 -2.47 -17.08 -8.20
N PHE A 258 -2.87 -15.83 -8.17
CA PHE A 258 -2.85 -15.03 -6.95
C PHE A 258 -4.08 -15.34 -6.07
N VAL A 259 -3.83 -15.44 -4.78
CA VAL A 259 -4.84 -15.59 -3.74
C VAL A 259 -4.66 -14.46 -2.75
N LEU A 260 -5.74 -13.73 -2.47
CA LEU A 260 -5.79 -12.72 -1.42
C LEU A 260 -6.29 -13.36 -0.12
N ALA A 261 -5.70 -13.00 1.01
CA ALA A 261 -6.16 -13.47 2.30
C ALA A 261 -7.62 -13.02 2.59
N THR A 262 -8.41 -13.89 3.17
CA THR A 262 -9.77 -13.56 3.64
C THR A 262 -9.72 -12.74 4.93
N ASN A 263 -10.81 -12.05 5.28
CA ASN A 263 -10.89 -11.31 6.55
C ASN A 263 -10.74 -12.22 7.77
N ALA A 264 -11.16 -13.48 7.68
CA ALA A 264 -11.01 -14.47 8.74
C ALA A 264 -9.54 -14.89 8.99
N GLU A 265 -8.68 -14.77 8.00
CA GLU A 265 -7.25 -15.07 8.11
C GLU A 265 -6.43 -13.89 8.65
N LEU A 266 -7.03 -12.69 8.80
CA LEU A 266 -6.36 -11.46 9.21
C LEU A 266 -6.57 -11.20 10.70
N ALA A 267 -5.52 -11.34 11.50
CA ALA A 267 -5.58 -11.18 12.96
C ALA A 267 -5.96 -9.75 13.41
N ASP A 268 -5.70 -8.76 12.57
CA ASP A 268 -5.98 -7.35 12.82
C ASP A 268 -7.12 -6.78 11.97
N TYR A 269 -7.91 -7.62 11.28
CA TYR A 269 -9.13 -7.16 10.62
C TYR A 269 -10.16 -6.69 11.64
N SER A 270 -10.74 -5.51 11.41
CA SER A 270 -11.85 -5.00 12.21
C SER A 270 -12.68 -3.99 11.40
N PRO A 271 -14.01 -4.10 11.43
CA PRO A 271 -14.90 -3.08 10.87
C PRO A 271 -15.23 -1.96 11.86
N GLU A 272 -14.55 -1.88 13.01
CA GLU A 272 -14.87 -0.93 14.09
C GLU A 272 -14.89 0.53 13.66
N GLN A 273 -14.03 0.93 12.71
CA GLN A 273 -14.02 2.29 12.18
C GLN A 273 -15.35 2.70 11.54
N TYR A 274 -16.13 1.71 11.07
CA TYR A 274 -17.46 1.95 10.48
C TYR A 274 -18.57 1.84 11.50
N PHE A 275 -18.58 0.80 12.31
CA PHE A 275 -19.73 0.42 13.14
C PHE A 275 -19.56 0.76 14.62
N GLY A 276 -18.39 1.26 15.01
CA GLY A 276 -18.08 1.60 16.40
C GLY A 276 -17.64 0.39 17.23
N THR A 277 -17.49 0.62 18.52
CA THR A 277 -17.04 -0.35 19.52
C THR A 277 -18.18 -0.87 20.40
N GLU A 278 -19.35 -0.24 20.33
CA GLU A 278 -20.56 -0.66 21.03
C GLU A 278 -21.48 -1.46 20.13
N ALA A 279 -22.43 -2.18 20.73
CA ALA A 279 -23.41 -2.96 19.98
C ALA A 279 -24.14 -2.09 18.95
N ASN A 280 -24.09 -2.51 17.68
CA ASN A 280 -24.71 -1.84 16.54
C ASN A 280 -25.28 -2.93 15.62
N GLU A 281 -26.36 -3.56 16.07
CA GLU A 281 -27.00 -4.70 15.39
C GLU A 281 -27.42 -4.38 13.96
N ALA A 282 -27.88 -3.13 13.74
CA ALA A 282 -28.28 -2.66 12.41
C ALA A 282 -27.08 -2.42 11.47
N ARG A 283 -25.84 -2.47 11.99
CA ARG A 283 -24.62 -2.08 11.25
C ARG A 283 -24.75 -0.73 10.55
N ASP A 284 -25.40 0.21 11.24
CA ASP A 284 -25.59 1.58 10.76
C ASP A 284 -24.38 2.42 11.13
N TRP A 285 -23.57 2.79 10.15
CA TRP A 285 -22.35 3.54 10.37
C TRP A 285 -22.61 4.94 10.99
N GLN A 286 -23.79 5.52 10.75
CA GLN A 286 -24.18 6.82 11.32
C GLN A 286 -24.46 6.74 12.82
N LYS A 287 -24.88 5.54 13.29
CA LYS A 287 -25.17 5.28 14.71
C LYS A 287 -23.97 4.67 15.44
N ALA A 288 -22.83 4.60 14.81
CA ALA A 288 -21.62 4.06 15.43
C ALA A 288 -21.22 4.88 16.65
N LYS A 289 -21.00 4.18 17.76
CA LYS A 289 -20.52 4.75 19.02
C LYS A 289 -19.15 4.20 19.33
N PHE A 290 -18.27 5.06 19.80
CA PHE A 290 -16.91 4.73 20.15
C PHE A 290 -16.71 4.90 21.64
N SER A 291 -16.24 3.88 22.32
CA SER A 291 -15.89 3.92 23.73
C SER A 291 -14.52 3.34 23.99
N LEU A 292 -13.80 3.94 24.93
CA LEU A 292 -12.50 3.48 25.41
C LEU A 292 -12.44 3.62 26.92
N ALA A 293 -12.12 2.53 27.63
CA ALA A 293 -12.07 2.49 29.11
C ALA A 293 -13.33 3.06 29.78
N GLY A 294 -14.53 2.76 29.21
CA GLY A 294 -15.83 3.21 29.73
C GLY A 294 -16.18 4.66 29.41
N LYS A 295 -15.37 5.38 28.65
CA LYS A 295 -15.64 6.74 28.20
C LYS A 295 -16.13 6.74 26.76
N SER A 296 -17.23 7.44 26.47
CA SER A 296 -17.68 7.72 25.11
C SER A 296 -16.83 8.81 24.48
N LEU A 297 -16.37 8.59 23.24
CA LEU A 297 -15.48 9.50 22.51
C LEU A 297 -16.04 9.77 21.10
N GLY A 298 -15.70 10.92 20.54
CA GLY A 298 -15.83 11.15 19.11
C GLY A 298 -14.89 10.22 18.33
N TYR A 299 -15.19 9.99 17.05
CA TYR A 299 -14.37 9.07 16.22
C TYR A 299 -12.89 9.45 16.20
N TYR A 300 -12.58 10.71 15.94
CA TYR A 300 -11.18 11.16 15.83
C TYR A 300 -10.43 11.11 17.17
N ASP A 301 -11.13 11.46 18.27
CA ASP A 301 -10.57 11.32 19.62
C ASP A 301 -10.37 9.88 20.00
N TYR A 302 -11.28 8.99 19.60
CA TYR A 302 -11.13 7.54 19.78
C TYR A 302 -9.90 7.03 19.05
N VAL A 303 -9.75 7.37 17.75
CA VAL A 303 -8.57 6.98 16.95
C VAL A 303 -7.29 7.46 17.63
N LYS A 304 -7.22 8.75 18.00
CA LYS A 304 -6.04 9.31 18.65
C LYS A 304 -5.71 8.59 19.96
N ALA A 305 -6.69 8.40 20.84
CA ALA A 305 -6.52 7.75 22.14
C ALA A 305 -6.12 6.26 22.01
N LYS A 306 -6.60 5.55 20.98
CA LYS A 306 -6.20 4.16 20.70
C LYS A 306 -4.76 4.03 20.21
N LEU A 307 -4.21 5.09 19.66
CA LEU A 307 -2.85 5.14 19.12
C LEU A 307 -1.85 5.82 20.07
N GLU A 308 -2.30 6.40 21.17
CA GLU A 308 -1.46 6.92 22.24
C GLU A 308 -0.69 5.79 22.94
N LYS A 309 0.58 6.07 23.34
CA LYS A 309 1.46 5.10 24.06
C LYS A 309 1.23 5.12 25.55
#